data_88e55ee29e555f2fbcf0216da161ad10
#
_entry.id   88e55ee29e555f2fbcf0216da161ad10
#
_cell.length_a   1.000
_cell.length_b   1.000
_cell.length_c   1.000
_cell.angle_alpha   90.00
_cell.angle_beta   90.00
_cell.angle_gamma   90.00
#
_symmetry.space_group_name_H-M   'P 1'
#
loop_
_entity.id
_entity.type
_entity.pdbx_description
1 polymer ?
#
loop_
_entity_poly.entity_id
_entity_poly.type
_entity_poly.pdbx_seq_one_letter_code
_entity_poly.pdbx_strand_id
1 'polypeptide(L)'
;MFWTVVLGLGCFALYGVIAYARLPSALIPPKETSGRKHEEYLDAVRVRLKTNLRTRGMPVSTVEGIENAIRVLSAEADSVVRRTASTVFLSTALMQNGRLDALILLFTQIQMVGRVARVYVQRPSPREMMRLYVNVAGTAFIASGLESLDLGEMVAPLATSVMPALKGGLPMLSGISALLVKCVSNGAANAFLTLRVGEVARRYCELTSRSSPELIRKSATAAAVQHLGRIVRENGALVIRKIWESTGRALIDSGVSKAEEIATATRDLFGRISSWRTKEEVTSDL
;
A
#
# COMPACT_ATOMS: atom_id res chain seq x y z
N MET A 1 38.52 -25.81 5.75
CA MET A 1 37.66 -24.70 6.15
C MET A 1 36.60 -24.30 5.09
N PHE A 2 36.98 -24.02 3.84
CA PHE A 2 36.02 -23.65 2.76
C PHE A 2 34.93 -24.70 2.54
N TRP A 3 35.27 -25.97 2.40
CA TRP A 3 34.32 -27.07 2.21
C TRP A 3 33.36 -27.29 3.37
N THR A 4 33.77 -27.05 4.60
CA THR A 4 32.89 -27.18 5.78
C THR A 4 31.82 -26.09 5.79
N VAL A 5 32.16 -24.87 5.35
CA VAL A 5 31.21 -23.77 5.23
C VAL A 5 30.21 -24.04 4.09
N VAL A 6 30.67 -24.53 2.93
CA VAL A 6 29.81 -24.88 1.79
C VAL A 6 28.84 -26.03 2.16
N LEU A 7 29.33 -27.08 2.84
CA LEU A 7 28.49 -28.17 3.32
C LEU A 7 27.46 -27.68 4.36
N GLY A 8 27.87 -26.81 5.30
CA GLY A 8 26.99 -26.22 6.29
C GLY A 8 25.86 -25.40 5.64
N LEU A 9 26.17 -24.55 4.66
CA LEU A 9 25.19 -23.79 3.90
C LEU A 9 24.26 -24.69 3.10
N GLY A 10 24.80 -25.75 2.48
CA GLY A 10 24.01 -26.76 1.75
C GLY A 10 23.03 -27.50 2.65
N CYS A 11 23.47 -27.97 3.82
CA CYS A 11 22.60 -28.60 4.82
C CYS A 11 21.54 -27.66 5.37
N PHE A 12 21.89 -26.38 5.62
CA PHE A 12 20.94 -25.36 6.06
C PHE A 12 19.88 -25.07 5.01
N ALA A 13 20.26 -24.93 3.74
CA ALA A 13 19.35 -24.75 2.62
C ALA A 13 18.42 -25.95 2.45
N LEU A 14 18.98 -27.18 2.50
CA LEU A 14 18.21 -28.43 2.40
C LEU A 14 17.21 -28.57 3.57
N TYR A 15 17.65 -28.25 4.79
CA TYR A 15 16.76 -28.21 5.96
C TYR A 15 15.62 -27.20 5.75
N GLY A 16 15.91 -26.00 5.24
CA GLY A 16 14.90 -24.99 4.92
C GLY A 16 13.87 -25.49 3.90
N VAL A 17 14.32 -26.16 2.85
CA VAL A 17 13.44 -26.76 1.82
C VAL A 17 12.55 -27.86 2.42
N ILE A 18 13.13 -28.77 3.21
CA ILE A 18 12.38 -29.86 3.87
C ILE A 18 11.38 -29.27 4.87
N ALA A 19 11.78 -28.31 5.68
CA ALA A 19 10.90 -27.62 6.63
C ALA A 19 9.75 -26.93 5.91
N TYR A 20 10.02 -26.25 4.80
CA TYR A 20 8.99 -25.63 3.95
C TYR A 20 8.03 -26.66 3.34
N ALA A 21 8.55 -27.79 2.85
CA ALA A 21 7.73 -28.86 2.28
C ALA A 21 6.78 -29.52 3.29
N ARG A 22 7.17 -29.56 4.58
CA ARG A 22 6.35 -30.10 5.68
C ARG A 22 5.27 -29.16 6.20
N LEU A 23 5.26 -27.89 5.76
CA LEU A 23 4.22 -26.94 6.18
C LEU A 23 2.86 -27.33 5.61
N PRO A 24 1.76 -27.13 6.37
CA PRO A 24 0.42 -27.42 5.90
C PRO A 24 0.11 -26.66 4.61
N SER A 25 -0.63 -27.29 3.71
CA SER A 25 -1.03 -26.68 2.43
C SER A 25 -1.94 -25.47 2.66
N ALA A 26 -1.76 -24.44 1.85
CA ALA A 26 -2.64 -23.28 1.87
C ALA A 26 -4.08 -23.68 1.47
N LEU A 27 -5.06 -23.13 2.16
CA LEU A 27 -6.46 -23.30 1.81
C LEU A 27 -6.76 -22.52 0.53
N ILE A 28 -7.06 -23.23 -0.55
CA ILE A 28 -7.27 -22.65 -1.88
C ILE A 28 -8.69 -22.95 -2.31
N PRO A 29 -9.49 -21.94 -2.73
CA PRO A 29 -10.80 -22.18 -3.29
C PRO A 29 -10.72 -23.12 -4.52
N PRO A 30 -11.56 -24.15 -4.61
CA PRO A 30 -11.63 -24.99 -5.81
C PRO A 30 -12.11 -24.17 -7.01
N LYS A 31 -11.84 -24.66 -8.23
CA LYS A 31 -12.35 -24.03 -9.45
C LYS A 31 -13.85 -24.25 -9.62
N GLU A 32 -14.31 -25.41 -9.17
CA GLU A 32 -15.71 -25.83 -9.25
C GLU A 32 -16.45 -25.32 -8.01
N THR A 33 -17.63 -24.74 -8.23
CA THR A 33 -18.51 -24.20 -7.18
C THR A 33 -19.49 -25.24 -6.62
N SER A 34 -19.35 -26.50 -7.02
CA SER A 34 -20.20 -27.62 -6.58
C SER A 34 -19.37 -28.90 -6.50
N GLY A 35 -19.85 -29.90 -5.72
CA GLY A 35 -19.23 -31.19 -5.56
C GLY A 35 -18.42 -31.36 -4.29
N ARG A 36 -17.95 -32.61 -4.02
CA ARG A 36 -17.29 -33.01 -2.77
C ARG A 36 -16.11 -32.11 -2.39
N LYS A 37 -15.29 -31.69 -3.35
CA LYS A 37 -14.14 -30.79 -3.08
C LYS A 37 -14.56 -29.39 -2.61
N HIS A 38 -15.71 -28.92 -3.08
CA HIS A 38 -16.27 -27.64 -2.64
C HIS A 38 -16.82 -27.73 -1.22
N GLU A 39 -17.49 -28.83 -0.88
CA GLU A 39 -17.98 -29.07 0.49
C GLU A 39 -16.83 -29.20 1.49
N GLU A 40 -15.83 -30.02 1.18
CA GLU A 40 -14.59 -30.15 2.00
C GLU A 40 -13.92 -28.79 2.22
N TYR A 41 -13.91 -27.95 1.19
CA TYR A 41 -13.39 -26.58 1.28
C TYR A 41 -14.24 -25.70 2.19
N LEU A 42 -15.57 -25.72 2.04
CA LEU A 42 -16.49 -24.96 2.90
C LEU A 42 -16.39 -25.39 4.37
N ASP A 43 -16.19 -26.68 4.64
CA ASP A 43 -15.99 -27.17 6.01
C ASP A 43 -14.68 -26.64 6.61
N ALA A 44 -13.60 -26.63 5.84
CA ALA A 44 -12.35 -26.03 6.27
C ALA A 44 -12.49 -24.52 6.53
N VAL A 45 -13.27 -23.79 5.69
CA VAL A 45 -13.60 -22.38 5.91
C VAL A 45 -14.42 -22.20 7.19
N ARG A 46 -15.43 -23.03 7.44
CA ARG A 46 -16.25 -23.00 8.67
C ARG A 46 -15.39 -23.17 9.93
N VAL A 47 -14.48 -24.15 9.92
CA VAL A 47 -13.54 -24.35 11.03
C VAL A 47 -12.68 -23.11 11.26
N ARG A 48 -12.17 -22.52 10.17
CA ARG A 48 -11.33 -21.32 10.23
C ARG A 48 -12.08 -20.11 10.79
N LEU A 49 -13.33 -19.90 10.37
CA LEU A 49 -14.20 -18.82 10.86
C LEU A 49 -14.61 -19.00 12.33
N LYS A 50 -14.92 -20.24 12.76
CA LYS A 50 -15.23 -20.55 14.17
C LYS A 50 -14.05 -20.29 15.11
N THR A 51 -12.83 -20.53 14.65
CA THR A 51 -11.62 -20.29 15.44
C THR A 51 -11.15 -18.84 15.42
N ASN A 52 -11.59 -18.04 14.47
CA ASN A 52 -11.23 -16.64 14.39
C ASN A 52 -11.96 -15.82 15.44
N LEU A 53 -11.20 -15.08 16.27
CA LEU A 53 -11.75 -14.26 17.38
C LEU A 53 -12.75 -13.18 16.91
N ARG A 54 -12.65 -12.71 15.66
CA ARG A 54 -13.52 -11.67 15.10
C ARG A 54 -14.88 -12.20 14.66
N THR A 55 -14.94 -13.47 14.30
CA THR A 55 -16.17 -14.14 13.83
C THR A 55 -16.68 -15.21 14.78
N ARG A 56 -16.02 -15.33 15.95
CA ARG A 56 -16.41 -16.28 17.00
C ARG A 56 -17.83 -15.98 17.47
N GLY A 57 -18.68 -17.01 17.45
CA GLY A 57 -20.10 -16.90 17.83
C GLY A 57 -21.04 -16.51 16.69
N MET A 58 -20.52 -16.21 15.50
CA MET A 58 -21.38 -16.03 14.31
C MET A 58 -21.91 -17.37 13.78
N PRO A 59 -23.16 -17.42 13.29
CA PRO A 59 -23.72 -18.61 12.68
C PRO A 59 -23.05 -18.86 11.32
N VAL A 60 -22.09 -19.79 11.25
CA VAL A 60 -21.36 -20.16 10.03
C VAL A 60 -21.79 -21.53 9.48
N SER A 61 -22.94 -22.03 9.90
CA SER A 61 -23.51 -23.30 9.40
C SER A 61 -24.06 -23.19 7.98
N THR A 62 -24.62 -22.04 7.63
CA THR A 62 -25.18 -21.75 6.30
C THR A 62 -24.16 -20.98 5.44
N VAL A 63 -24.34 -21.01 4.12
CA VAL A 63 -23.52 -20.23 3.17
C VAL A 63 -23.66 -18.74 3.47
N GLU A 64 -24.87 -18.27 3.74
CA GLU A 64 -25.14 -16.86 4.11
C GLU A 64 -24.40 -16.45 5.38
N GLY A 65 -24.35 -17.34 6.40
CA GLY A 65 -23.60 -17.09 7.62
C GLY A 65 -22.09 -17.00 7.37
N ILE A 66 -21.55 -17.84 6.48
CA ILE A 66 -20.14 -17.76 6.05
C ILE A 66 -19.88 -16.42 5.35
N GLU A 67 -20.74 -16.00 4.41
CA GLU A 67 -20.60 -14.73 3.70
C GLU A 67 -20.66 -13.53 4.64
N ASN A 68 -21.56 -13.54 5.63
CA ASN A 68 -21.65 -12.49 6.64
C ASN A 68 -20.37 -12.42 7.50
N ALA A 69 -19.85 -13.56 7.94
CA ALA A 69 -18.60 -13.61 8.68
C ALA A 69 -17.41 -13.08 7.84
N ILE A 70 -17.33 -13.46 6.57
CA ILE A 70 -16.30 -12.94 5.65
C ILE A 70 -16.47 -11.43 5.42
N ARG A 71 -17.69 -10.92 5.35
CA ARG A 71 -17.96 -9.47 5.22
C ARG A 71 -17.41 -8.68 6.41
N VAL A 72 -17.57 -9.22 7.63
CA VAL A 72 -16.99 -8.62 8.84
C VAL A 72 -15.46 -8.58 8.76
N LEU A 73 -14.83 -9.68 8.34
CA LEU A 73 -13.38 -9.74 8.16
C LEU A 73 -12.89 -8.80 7.05
N SER A 74 -13.64 -8.70 5.95
CA SER A 74 -13.35 -7.78 4.85
C SER A 74 -13.39 -6.31 5.29
N ALA A 75 -14.37 -5.92 6.10
CA ALA A 75 -14.45 -4.56 6.64
C ALA A 75 -13.28 -4.22 7.57
N GLU A 76 -12.86 -5.16 8.39
CA GLU A 76 -11.67 -5.01 9.25
C GLU A 76 -10.39 -4.90 8.40
N ALA A 77 -10.22 -5.78 7.41
CA ALA A 77 -9.06 -5.75 6.51
C ALA A 77 -9.00 -4.43 5.72
N ASP A 78 -10.13 -3.94 5.24
CA ASP A 78 -10.25 -2.64 4.57
C ASP A 78 -9.84 -1.49 5.50
N SER A 79 -10.22 -1.54 6.78
CA SER A 79 -9.76 -0.58 7.79
C SER A 79 -8.23 -0.59 7.95
N VAL A 80 -7.59 -1.77 7.96
CA VAL A 80 -6.13 -1.91 8.02
C VAL A 80 -5.48 -1.26 6.80
N VAL A 81 -5.99 -1.54 5.60
CA VAL A 81 -5.48 -0.99 4.33
C VAL A 81 -5.58 0.53 4.33
N ARG A 82 -6.75 1.09 4.63
CA ARG A 82 -6.97 2.54 4.61
C ARG A 82 -6.12 3.26 5.63
N ARG A 83 -6.00 2.76 6.87
CA ARG A 83 -5.14 3.37 7.90
C ARG A 83 -3.68 3.39 7.46
N THR A 84 -3.20 2.29 6.88
CA THR A 84 -1.82 2.22 6.38
C THR A 84 -1.61 3.20 5.24
N ALA A 85 -2.53 3.28 4.28
CA ALA A 85 -2.45 4.21 3.17
C ALA A 85 -2.51 5.68 3.62
N SER A 86 -3.35 6.02 4.61
CA SER A 86 -3.36 7.36 5.22
C SER A 86 -2.02 7.71 5.87
N THR A 87 -1.42 6.76 6.58
CA THR A 87 -0.09 6.95 7.19
C THR A 87 0.97 7.17 6.11
N VAL A 88 0.96 6.37 5.03
CA VAL A 88 1.87 6.52 3.90
C VAL A 88 1.66 7.86 3.21
N PHE A 89 0.41 8.28 2.98
CA PHE A 89 0.11 9.61 2.43
C PHE A 89 0.76 10.71 3.24
N LEU A 90 0.52 10.73 4.54
CA LEU A 90 1.05 11.77 5.43
C LEU A 90 2.57 11.74 5.52
N SER A 91 3.18 10.57 5.70
CA SER A 91 4.62 10.45 5.80
C SER A 91 5.32 10.89 4.50
N THR A 92 4.87 10.40 3.35
CA THR A 92 5.49 10.72 2.06
C THR A 92 5.27 12.18 1.66
N ALA A 93 4.10 12.75 1.97
CA ALA A 93 3.82 14.16 1.68
C ALA A 93 4.68 15.12 2.54
N LEU A 94 5.08 14.72 3.74
CA LEU A 94 5.87 15.52 4.66
C LEU A 94 7.38 15.23 4.62
N MET A 95 7.78 14.02 4.21
CA MET A 95 9.18 13.62 4.10
C MET A 95 9.66 13.78 2.64
N GLN A 96 10.86 14.34 2.45
CA GLN A 96 11.41 14.63 1.11
C GLN A 96 12.67 13.80 0.78
N ASN A 97 12.92 12.68 1.49
CA ASN A 97 14.11 11.85 1.31
C ASN A 97 13.81 10.60 0.46
N GLY A 98 13.85 10.72 -0.87
CA GLY A 98 13.37 9.73 -1.84
C GLY A 98 13.92 8.29 -1.70
N ARG A 99 15.18 8.06 -1.28
CA ARG A 99 15.75 6.70 -1.17
C ARG A 99 15.27 5.94 0.06
N LEU A 100 15.20 6.62 1.21
CA LEU A 100 14.68 6.03 2.45
C LEU A 100 13.18 5.79 2.34
N ASP A 101 12.46 6.65 1.62
CA ASP A 101 11.01 6.53 1.42
C ASP A 101 10.62 5.22 0.71
N ALA A 102 11.37 4.79 -0.30
CA ALA A 102 11.09 3.57 -1.04
C ALA A 102 11.22 2.30 -0.16
N LEU A 103 12.26 2.23 0.66
CA LEU A 103 12.46 1.10 1.59
C LEU A 103 11.42 1.08 2.70
N ILE A 104 11.10 2.24 3.27
CA ILE A 104 10.06 2.39 4.30
C ILE A 104 8.71 2.01 3.72
N LEU A 105 8.41 2.47 2.51
CA LEU A 105 7.17 2.13 1.80
C LEU A 105 7.06 0.62 1.56
N LEU A 106 8.10 -0.01 1.01
CA LEU A 106 8.13 -1.45 0.78
C LEU A 106 7.92 -2.24 2.09
N PHE A 107 8.65 -1.87 3.16
CA PHE A 107 8.50 -2.52 4.46
C PHE A 107 7.09 -2.34 5.04
N THR A 108 6.52 -1.14 4.91
CA THR A 108 5.16 -0.83 5.35
C THR A 108 4.12 -1.66 4.58
N GLN A 109 4.31 -1.83 3.27
CA GLN A 109 3.44 -2.67 2.43
C GLN A 109 3.55 -4.15 2.82
N ILE A 110 4.75 -4.68 3.05
CA ILE A 110 4.95 -6.05 3.52
C ILE A 110 4.24 -6.27 4.85
N GLN A 111 4.41 -5.36 5.82
CA GLN A 111 3.72 -5.44 7.09
C GLN A 111 2.20 -5.35 6.96
N MET A 112 1.70 -4.47 6.08
CA MET A 112 0.27 -4.34 5.82
C MET A 112 -0.32 -5.63 5.26
N VAL A 113 0.30 -6.24 4.24
CA VAL A 113 -0.14 -7.53 3.69
C VAL A 113 -0.19 -8.60 4.78
N GLY A 114 0.82 -8.65 5.65
CA GLY A 114 0.83 -9.55 6.80
C GLY A 114 -0.29 -9.28 7.82
N ARG A 115 -0.64 -8.01 8.04
CA ARG A 115 -1.77 -7.65 8.92
C ARG A 115 -3.10 -8.04 8.29
N VAL A 116 -3.30 -7.79 7.00
CA VAL A 116 -4.48 -8.21 6.24
C VAL A 116 -4.66 -9.72 6.32
N ALA A 117 -3.60 -10.50 6.06
CA ALA A 117 -3.65 -11.96 6.18
C ALA A 117 -4.09 -12.42 7.58
N ARG A 118 -3.59 -11.77 8.64
CA ARG A 118 -3.94 -12.09 10.04
C ARG A 118 -5.37 -11.74 10.43
N VAL A 119 -6.04 -10.88 9.68
CA VAL A 119 -7.48 -10.66 9.86
C VAL A 119 -8.26 -11.92 9.49
N TYR A 120 -7.94 -12.53 8.36
CA TYR A 120 -8.64 -13.74 7.87
C TYR A 120 -8.13 -15.03 8.53
N VAL A 121 -6.83 -15.09 8.81
CA VAL A 121 -6.17 -16.26 9.40
C VAL A 121 -5.28 -15.79 10.54
N GLN A 122 -5.68 -16.04 11.78
CA GLN A 122 -4.95 -15.56 12.97
C GLN A 122 -3.47 -15.96 13.01
N ARG A 123 -3.17 -17.16 12.51
CA ARG A 123 -1.82 -17.73 12.44
C ARG A 123 -1.59 -18.31 11.04
N PRO A 124 -1.34 -17.47 10.03
CA PRO A 124 -1.05 -17.97 8.69
C PRO A 124 0.27 -18.74 8.71
N SER A 125 0.31 -19.86 7.99
CA SER A 125 1.56 -20.61 7.83
C SER A 125 2.56 -19.80 6.98
N PRO A 126 3.88 -20.01 7.16
CA PRO A 126 4.89 -19.35 6.30
C PRO A 126 4.68 -19.62 4.81
N ARG A 127 4.17 -20.81 4.47
CA ARG A 127 3.84 -21.19 3.09
C ARG A 127 2.65 -20.37 2.53
N GLU A 128 1.61 -20.17 3.34
CA GLU A 128 0.48 -19.30 2.96
C GLU A 128 0.94 -17.86 2.77
N MET A 129 1.79 -17.37 3.68
CA MET A 129 2.33 -16.01 3.58
C MET A 129 3.22 -15.81 2.35
N MET A 130 4.14 -16.73 2.07
CA MET A 130 5.00 -16.66 0.89
C MET A 130 4.16 -16.65 -0.38
N ARG A 131 3.17 -17.55 -0.49
CA ARG A 131 2.25 -17.58 -1.62
C ARG A 131 1.47 -16.28 -1.78
N LEU A 132 0.98 -15.72 -0.66
CA LEU A 132 0.27 -14.45 -0.67
C LEU A 132 1.17 -13.33 -1.18
N TYR A 133 2.39 -13.20 -0.68
CA TYR A 133 3.34 -12.18 -1.12
C TYR A 133 3.67 -12.29 -2.62
N VAL A 134 3.93 -13.51 -3.11
CA VAL A 134 4.21 -13.74 -4.55
C VAL A 134 2.99 -13.35 -5.41
N ASN A 135 1.79 -13.76 -5.01
CA ASN A 135 0.58 -13.42 -5.75
C ASN A 135 0.28 -11.91 -5.72
N VAL A 136 0.45 -11.27 -4.56
CA VAL A 136 0.25 -9.83 -4.42
C VAL A 136 1.27 -9.07 -5.24
N ALA A 137 2.56 -9.42 -5.15
CA ALA A 137 3.61 -8.79 -5.93
C ALA A 137 3.35 -8.95 -7.43
N GLY A 138 3.09 -10.17 -7.90
CA GLY A 138 2.77 -10.44 -9.30
C GLY A 138 1.54 -9.66 -9.80
N THR A 139 0.47 -9.58 -9.00
CA THR A 139 -0.77 -8.92 -9.44
C THR A 139 -0.70 -7.39 -9.32
N ALA A 140 -0.08 -6.86 -8.26
CA ALA A 140 -0.02 -5.43 -8.02
C ALA A 140 1.02 -4.71 -8.89
N PHE A 141 2.15 -5.38 -9.21
CA PHE A 141 3.30 -4.76 -9.89
C PHE A 141 3.54 -5.25 -11.31
N ILE A 142 2.72 -6.16 -11.87
CA ILE A 142 2.84 -6.53 -13.29
C ILE A 142 2.63 -5.28 -14.16
N ALA A 143 3.64 -4.95 -14.93
CA ALA A 143 3.85 -3.71 -15.68
C ALA A 143 2.66 -3.30 -16.56
N SER A 144 2.04 -4.24 -17.27
CA SER A 144 0.89 -3.97 -18.15
C SER A 144 -0.34 -3.29 -17.49
N GLY A 145 -0.33 -3.14 -16.18
CA GLY A 145 -1.38 -2.44 -15.45
C GLY A 145 -0.96 -1.09 -14.85
N LEU A 146 0.35 -0.81 -14.76
CA LEU A 146 0.86 0.48 -14.28
C LEU A 146 1.12 1.45 -15.43
N GLU A 147 1.59 0.95 -16.58
CA GLU A 147 1.82 1.75 -17.80
C GLU A 147 0.54 2.38 -18.36
N SER A 148 -0.61 1.73 -18.15
CA SER A 148 -1.91 2.27 -18.57
C SER A 148 -2.54 3.27 -17.57
N LEU A 149 -1.91 3.47 -16.40
CA LEU A 149 -2.40 4.40 -15.38
C LEU A 149 -1.49 5.63 -15.38
N ASP A 150 -1.94 6.70 -15.98
CA ASP A 150 -1.31 8.00 -15.75
C ASP A 150 -1.65 8.46 -14.33
N LEU A 151 -0.75 8.10 -13.38
CA LEU A 151 -0.89 8.49 -11.98
C LEU A 151 -0.87 10.02 -11.83
N GLY A 152 -0.20 10.74 -12.74
CA GLY A 152 -0.19 12.19 -12.77
C GLY A 152 -1.57 12.74 -13.06
N GLU A 153 -2.21 12.30 -14.14
CA GLU A 153 -3.57 12.73 -14.50
C GLU A 153 -4.60 12.36 -13.43
N MET A 154 -4.47 11.21 -12.80
CA MET A 154 -5.41 10.75 -11.78
C MET A 154 -5.24 11.51 -10.46
N VAL A 155 -4.01 11.85 -10.08
CA VAL A 155 -3.70 12.48 -8.79
C VAL A 155 -3.78 14.02 -8.87
N ALA A 156 -3.51 14.63 -10.01
CA ALA A 156 -3.53 16.08 -10.19
C ALA A 156 -4.87 16.73 -9.79
N PRO A 157 -6.04 16.22 -10.20
CA PRO A 157 -7.33 16.79 -9.76
C PRO A 157 -7.54 16.66 -8.25
N LEU A 158 -7.03 15.58 -7.63
CA LEU A 158 -7.14 15.39 -6.19
C LEU A 158 -6.22 16.36 -5.43
N ALA A 159 -5.01 16.60 -5.92
CA ALA A 159 -4.09 17.57 -5.34
C ALA A 159 -4.65 19.01 -5.43
N THR A 160 -5.24 19.37 -6.57
CA THR A 160 -5.86 20.68 -6.76
C THR A 160 -7.16 20.86 -5.97
N SER A 161 -7.91 19.79 -5.70
CA SER A 161 -9.15 19.86 -4.91
C SER A 161 -8.93 20.28 -3.44
N VAL A 162 -7.72 20.15 -2.93
CA VAL A 162 -7.35 20.59 -1.56
C VAL A 162 -6.92 22.06 -1.51
N MET A 163 -6.60 22.67 -2.66
CA MET A 163 -6.18 24.06 -2.76
C MET A 163 -7.23 25.12 -2.29
N PRO A 164 -8.56 24.92 -2.47
CA PRO A 164 -9.55 25.86 -1.95
C PRO A 164 -9.50 26.05 -0.43
N ALA A 165 -9.01 25.08 0.32
CA ALA A 165 -8.81 25.20 1.77
C ALA A 165 -7.79 26.29 2.14
N LEU A 166 -6.98 26.75 1.18
CA LEU A 166 -6.00 27.83 1.34
C LEU A 166 -6.56 29.24 1.06
N LYS A 167 -7.77 29.34 0.49
CA LYS A 167 -8.37 30.64 0.11
C LYS A 167 -8.71 31.57 1.30
N GLY A 168 -8.53 31.10 2.51
CA GLY A 168 -8.83 31.85 3.75
C GLY A 168 -7.75 32.81 4.23
N GLY A 169 -6.87 33.37 3.35
CA GLY A 169 -6.00 34.50 3.72
C GLY A 169 -4.49 34.29 3.66
N LEU A 170 -4.01 33.26 2.99
CA LEU A 170 -2.57 33.06 2.80
C LEU A 170 -2.12 33.76 1.50
N PRO A 171 -1.07 34.63 1.52
CA PRO A 171 -0.52 35.21 0.30
C PRO A 171 0.03 34.08 -0.58
N MET A 172 -0.58 33.88 -1.75
CA MET A 172 -0.20 32.88 -2.73
C MET A 172 1.13 33.25 -3.38
N LEU A 173 2.24 32.91 -2.75
CA LEU A 173 3.54 32.88 -3.42
C LEU A 173 3.57 31.68 -4.36
N SER A 174 3.75 31.92 -5.65
CA SER A 174 3.68 30.89 -6.71
C SER A 174 4.57 29.66 -6.46
N GLY A 175 5.73 29.85 -5.82
CA GLY A 175 6.64 28.78 -5.46
C GLY A 175 6.11 27.83 -4.37
N ILE A 176 5.40 28.35 -3.38
CA ILE A 176 4.83 27.53 -2.29
C ILE A 176 3.67 26.68 -2.80
N SER A 177 2.85 27.23 -3.71
CA SER A 177 1.75 26.46 -4.31
C SER A 177 2.25 25.25 -5.08
N ALA A 178 3.31 25.39 -5.88
CA ALA A 178 3.92 24.30 -6.63
C ALA A 178 4.50 23.23 -5.71
N LEU A 179 5.16 23.63 -4.61
CA LEU A 179 5.68 22.71 -3.59
C LEU A 179 4.54 21.91 -2.93
N LEU A 180 3.47 22.58 -2.53
CA LEU A 180 2.31 21.94 -1.91
C LEU A 180 1.66 20.91 -2.85
N VAL A 181 1.45 21.27 -4.12
CA VAL A 181 0.92 20.34 -5.13
C VAL A 181 1.83 19.14 -5.27
N LYS A 182 3.14 19.33 -5.36
CA LYS A 182 4.13 18.24 -5.47
C LYS A 182 4.09 17.31 -4.25
N CYS A 183 4.07 17.86 -3.03
CA CYS A 183 4.02 17.09 -1.80
C CYS A 183 2.73 16.24 -1.72
N VAL A 184 1.58 16.86 -2.00
CA VAL A 184 0.30 16.15 -2.01
C VAL A 184 0.25 15.08 -3.10
N SER A 185 0.77 15.37 -4.30
CA SER A 185 0.83 14.42 -5.42
C SER A 185 1.71 13.21 -5.10
N ASN A 186 2.90 13.42 -4.54
CA ASN A 186 3.78 12.32 -4.13
C ASN A 186 3.13 11.45 -3.03
N GLY A 187 2.55 12.09 -2.02
CA GLY A 187 1.80 11.39 -0.99
C GLY A 187 0.64 10.57 -1.55
N ALA A 188 -0.12 11.15 -2.47
CA ALA A 188 -1.26 10.51 -3.11
C ALA A 188 -0.85 9.32 -4.01
N ALA A 189 0.24 9.44 -4.77
CA ALA A 189 0.77 8.35 -5.59
C ALA A 189 1.18 7.14 -4.72
N ASN A 190 1.92 7.37 -3.64
CA ASN A 190 2.34 6.30 -2.74
C ASN A 190 1.18 5.70 -1.94
N ALA A 191 0.20 6.52 -1.54
CA ALA A 191 -1.03 6.04 -0.91
C ALA A 191 -1.86 5.19 -1.87
N PHE A 192 -1.96 5.58 -3.14
CA PHE A 192 -2.63 4.80 -4.18
C PHE A 192 -2.00 3.43 -4.36
N LEU A 193 -0.67 3.36 -4.50
CA LEU A 193 0.04 2.08 -4.59
C LEU A 193 -0.19 1.22 -3.36
N THR A 194 -0.19 1.82 -2.17
CA THR A 194 -0.45 1.11 -0.90
C THR A 194 -1.88 0.58 -0.86
N LEU A 195 -2.88 1.37 -1.26
CA LEU A 195 -4.27 0.95 -1.37
C LEU A 195 -4.42 -0.22 -2.36
N ARG A 196 -3.81 -0.11 -3.54
CA ARG A 196 -3.86 -1.14 -4.56
C ARG A 196 -3.25 -2.46 -4.08
N VAL A 197 -2.06 -2.41 -3.46
CA VAL A 197 -1.41 -3.60 -2.86
C VAL A 197 -2.29 -4.21 -1.77
N GLY A 198 -2.87 -3.39 -0.90
CA GLY A 198 -3.75 -3.82 0.18
C GLY A 198 -5.04 -4.46 -0.34
N GLU A 199 -5.68 -3.86 -1.34
CA GLU A 199 -6.89 -4.41 -1.97
C GLU A 199 -6.62 -5.73 -2.69
N VAL A 200 -5.49 -5.85 -3.39
CA VAL A 200 -5.05 -7.12 -3.99
C VAL A 200 -4.85 -8.17 -2.90
N ALA A 201 -4.15 -7.83 -1.80
CA ALA A 201 -3.94 -8.75 -0.68
C ALA A 201 -5.27 -9.20 -0.05
N ARG A 202 -6.20 -8.26 0.16
CA ARG A 202 -7.54 -8.54 0.68
C ARG A 202 -8.28 -9.54 -0.21
N ARG A 203 -8.29 -9.32 -1.54
CA ARG A 203 -8.95 -10.22 -2.50
C ARG A 203 -8.35 -11.62 -2.51
N TYR A 204 -7.04 -11.75 -2.36
CA TYR A 204 -6.41 -13.07 -2.23
C TYR A 204 -6.69 -13.76 -0.90
N CYS A 205 -7.01 -13.01 0.15
CA CYS A 205 -7.39 -13.56 1.46
C CYS A 205 -8.89 -13.84 1.57
N GLU A 206 -9.74 -13.27 0.70
CA GLU A 206 -11.17 -13.58 0.65
C GLU A 206 -11.38 -15.05 0.27
N LEU A 207 -12.13 -15.76 1.11
CA LEU A 207 -12.29 -17.22 1.03
C LEU A 207 -13.48 -17.64 0.16
N THR A 208 -14.11 -16.75 -0.61
CA THR A 208 -15.39 -17.03 -1.29
C THR A 208 -15.25 -17.58 -2.69
N SER A 209 -14.27 -17.12 -3.47
CA SER A 209 -14.16 -17.57 -4.86
C SER A 209 -12.75 -17.39 -5.41
N ARG A 210 -12.40 -18.19 -6.41
CA ARG A 210 -11.17 -18.05 -7.16
C ARG A 210 -11.35 -17.04 -8.30
N SER A 211 -11.06 -15.78 -8.03
CA SER A 211 -11.06 -14.74 -9.05
C SER A 211 -9.78 -14.79 -9.90
N SER A 212 -9.89 -14.45 -11.19
CA SER A 212 -8.69 -14.32 -12.03
C SER A 212 -7.82 -13.14 -11.57
N PRO A 213 -6.48 -13.22 -11.70
CA PRO A 213 -5.59 -12.11 -11.33
C PRO A 213 -5.95 -10.79 -12.02
N GLU A 214 -6.49 -10.85 -13.23
CA GLU A 214 -6.92 -9.67 -13.98
C GLU A 214 -8.14 -8.99 -13.35
N LEU A 215 -9.14 -9.75 -12.93
CA LEU A 215 -10.32 -9.22 -12.23
C LEU A 215 -9.94 -8.65 -10.87
N ILE A 216 -9.04 -9.32 -10.14
CA ILE A 216 -8.50 -8.82 -8.87
C ILE A 216 -7.82 -7.47 -9.11
N ARG A 217 -6.97 -7.36 -10.13
CA ARG A 217 -6.25 -6.13 -10.47
C ARG A 217 -7.19 -4.98 -10.79
N LYS A 218 -8.17 -5.19 -11.68
CA LYS A 218 -9.14 -4.16 -12.08
C LYS A 218 -9.97 -3.68 -10.88
N SER A 219 -10.51 -4.61 -10.10
CA SER A 219 -11.32 -4.27 -8.92
C SER A 219 -10.50 -3.59 -7.82
N ALA A 220 -9.24 -4.00 -7.60
CA ALA A 220 -8.36 -3.38 -6.64
C ALA A 220 -7.98 -1.95 -7.04
N THR A 221 -7.75 -1.71 -8.33
CA THR A 221 -7.46 -0.36 -8.85
C THR A 221 -8.67 0.57 -8.65
N ALA A 222 -9.88 0.12 -9.00
CA ALA A 222 -11.09 0.92 -8.81
C ALA A 222 -11.34 1.27 -7.33
N ALA A 223 -11.20 0.29 -6.43
CA ALA A 223 -11.31 0.53 -4.99
C ALA A 223 -10.22 1.49 -4.48
N ALA A 224 -8.99 1.34 -4.95
CA ALA A 224 -7.88 2.23 -4.57
C ALA A 224 -8.15 3.68 -4.96
N VAL A 225 -8.67 3.96 -6.16
CA VAL A 225 -9.06 5.31 -6.61
C VAL A 225 -10.13 5.91 -5.69
N GLN A 226 -11.17 5.12 -5.38
CA GLN A 226 -12.26 5.57 -4.51
C GLN A 226 -11.76 5.93 -3.09
N HIS A 227 -10.92 5.09 -2.50
CA HIS A 227 -10.36 5.34 -1.19
C HIS A 227 -9.35 6.47 -1.17
N LEU A 228 -8.55 6.64 -2.23
CA LEU A 228 -7.59 7.72 -2.37
C LEU A 228 -8.27 9.08 -2.27
N GLY A 229 -9.37 9.28 -3.00
CA GLY A 229 -10.11 10.54 -2.97
C GLY A 229 -10.59 10.92 -1.56
N ARG A 230 -10.92 9.94 -0.73
CA ARG A 230 -11.27 10.15 0.68
C ARG A 230 -10.05 10.53 1.51
N ILE A 231 -8.94 9.78 1.39
CA ILE A 231 -7.70 10.04 2.14
C ILE A 231 -7.17 11.44 1.86
N VAL A 232 -7.13 11.86 0.59
CA VAL A 232 -6.64 13.19 0.20
C VAL A 232 -7.54 14.29 0.79
N ARG A 233 -8.86 14.14 0.75
CA ARG A 233 -9.79 15.11 1.34
C ARG A 233 -9.65 15.21 2.86
N GLU A 234 -9.52 14.08 3.55
CA GLU A 234 -9.42 14.04 5.01
C GLU A 234 -8.08 14.57 5.52
N ASN A 235 -6.98 14.26 4.82
CA ASN A 235 -5.63 14.53 5.32
C ASN A 235 -4.90 15.65 4.57
N GLY A 236 -5.37 16.06 3.40
CA GLY A 236 -4.69 17.06 2.56
C GLY A 236 -4.56 18.42 3.25
N ALA A 237 -5.61 18.88 3.94
CA ALA A 237 -5.57 20.13 4.70
C ALA A 237 -4.53 20.10 5.84
N LEU A 238 -4.34 18.94 6.49
CA LEU A 238 -3.32 18.75 7.52
C LEU A 238 -1.91 18.86 6.93
N VAL A 239 -1.67 18.20 5.78
CA VAL A 239 -0.38 18.26 5.06
C VAL A 239 -0.05 19.72 4.71
N ILE A 240 -0.99 20.42 4.10
CA ILE A 240 -0.83 21.83 3.72
C ILE A 240 -0.48 22.69 4.93
N ARG A 241 -1.22 22.53 6.03
CA ARG A 241 -0.97 23.29 7.26
C ARG A 241 0.43 22.99 7.83
N LYS A 242 0.84 21.73 7.86
CA LYS A 242 2.16 21.32 8.38
C LYS A 242 3.31 21.87 7.52
N ILE A 243 3.19 21.81 6.21
CA ILE A 243 4.17 22.38 5.29
C ILE A 243 4.24 23.91 5.47
N TRP A 244 3.08 24.56 5.57
CA TRP A 244 3.01 25.99 5.81
C TRP A 244 3.66 26.39 7.14
N GLU A 245 3.36 25.71 8.24
CA GLU A 245 3.95 25.94 9.55
C GLU A 245 5.48 25.78 9.53
N SER A 246 6.01 24.79 8.82
CA SER A 246 7.46 24.55 8.72
C SER A 246 8.15 25.58 7.83
N THR A 247 7.56 25.91 6.68
CA THR A 247 8.10 26.89 5.73
C THR A 247 7.97 28.31 6.27
N GLY A 248 6.82 28.65 6.84
CA GLY A 248 6.57 29.97 7.41
C GLY A 248 7.49 30.29 8.60
N ARG A 249 7.77 29.34 9.49
CA ARG A 249 8.74 29.52 10.58
C ARG A 249 10.16 29.74 10.07
N ALA A 250 10.60 28.94 9.09
CA ALA A 250 11.91 29.10 8.49
C ALA A 250 12.09 30.46 7.82
N LEU A 251 11.02 31.03 7.26
CA LEU A 251 11.00 32.38 6.66
C LEU A 251 11.07 33.48 7.72
N ILE A 252 10.37 33.32 8.82
CA ILE A 252 10.38 34.28 9.95
C ILE A 252 11.76 34.26 10.64
N ASP A 253 12.31 33.08 10.92
CA ASP A 253 13.59 32.90 11.59
C ASP A 253 14.78 33.38 10.75
N SER A 254 14.69 33.34 9.42
CA SER A 254 15.74 33.84 8.51
C SER A 254 15.70 35.34 8.28
N GLY A 255 14.72 36.06 8.82
CA GLY A 255 14.59 37.53 8.67
C GLY A 255 14.36 38.00 7.23
N VAL A 256 13.99 37.09 6.33
CA VAL A 256 13.83 37.35 4.90
C VAL A 256 12.47 37.99 4.64
N SER A 257 12.46 39.31 4.57
CA SER A 257 11.26 40.08 4.20
C SER A 257 11.02 40.21 2.67
N LYS A 258 11.81 39.50 1.83
CA LYS A 258 11.76 39.67 0.38
C LYS A 258 11.25 38.40 -0.35
N ALA A 259 10.16 38.57 -1.07
CA ALA A 259 9.56 37.51 -1.90
C ALA A 259 10.50 36.92 -2.98
N GLU A 260 11.51 37.67 -3.41
CA GLU A 260 12.50 37.26 -4.42
C GLU A 260 13.51 36.23 -3.89
N GLU A 261 13.93 36.36 -2.63
CA GLU A 261 14.88 35.40 -2.01
C GLU A 261 14.23 34.05 -1.69
N ILE A 262 12.92 34.07 -1.40
CA ILE A 262 12.10 32.86 -1.25
C ILE A 262 11.96 32.13 -2.58
N ALA A 263 11.76 32.87 -3.67
CA ALA A 263 11.66 32.31 -5.02
C ALA A 263 12.99 31.71 -5.48
N THR A 264 14.14 32.28 -5.10
CA THR A 264 15.47 31.75 -5.40
C THR A 264 15.80 30.54 -4.54
N ALA A 265 15.55 30.57 -3.24
CA ALA A 265 15.76 29.40 -2.35
C ALA A 265 14.87 28.21 -2.75
N THR A 266 13.65 28.48 -3.16
CA THR A 266 12.73 27.44 -3.68
C THR A 266 13.21 26.93 -5.04
N ARG A 267 13.71 27.78 -5.92
CA ARG A 267 14.27 27.40 -7.23
C ARG A 267 15.55 26.60 -7.08
N ASP A 268 16.43 26.94 -6.14
CA ASP A 268 17.63 26.18 -5.82
C ASP A 268 17.34 24.81 -5.21
N LEU A 269 16.32 24.70 -4.34
CA LEU A 269 15.81 23.43 -3.86
C LEU A 269 15.29 22.56 -5.02
N PHE A 270 14.53 23.15 -5.95
CA PHE A 270 14.06 22.45 -7.15
C PHE A 270 15.20 22.07 -8.11
N GLY A 271 16.18 22.94 -8.30
CA GLY A 271 17.37 22.70 -9.11
C GLY A 271 18.20 21.54 -8.57
N ARG A 272 18.42 21.48 -7.27
CA ARG A 272 19.10 20.37 -6.60
C ARG A 272 18.34 19.05 -6.67
N ILE A 273 17.01 19.07 -6.60
CA ILE A 273 16.16 17.88 -6.72
C ILE A 273 16.13 17.39 -8.18
N SER A 274 16.08 18.28 -9.18
CA SER A 274 16.09 17.91 -10.59
C SER A 274 17.45 17.39 -11.05
N SER A 275 18.56 17.93 -10.54
CA SER A 275 19.92 17.45 -10.87
C SER A 275 20.23 16.05 -10.31
N TRP A 276 19.53 15.63 -9.26
CA TRP A 276 19.61 14.25 -8.74
C TRP A 276 18.90 13.26 -9.67
N ARG A 277 17.78 13.67 -10.27
CA ARG A 277 17.02 12.84 -11.21
C ARG A 277 17.79 12.58 -12.51
N THR A 278 18.44 13.60 -13.08
CA THR A 278 19.27 13.46 -14.29
C THR A 278 20.53 12.63 -14.06
N LYS A 279 21.06 12.59 -12.83
CA LYS A 279 22.20 11.72 -12.50
C LYS A 279 21.79 10.24 -12.36
N GLU A 280 20.55 9.94 -11.98
CA GLU A 280 20.04 8.55 -11.89
C GLU A 280 19.71 7.98 -13.29
N GLU A 281 19.21 8.78 -14.23
CA GLU A 281 18.97 8.34 -15.61
C GLU A 281 20.28 8.02 -16.35
N VAL A 282 21.35 8.79 -16.10
CA VAL A 282 22.68 8.53 -16.74
C VAL A 282 23.41 7.31 -16.15
N THR A 283 23.10 6.90 -14.89
CA THR A 283 23.71 5.71 -14.25
C THR A 283 22.91 4.44 -14.49
N SER A 284 21.72 4.49 -15.06
CA SER A 284 20.93 3.31 -15.40
C SER A 284 21.19 2.81 -16.84
N ASP A 285 21.90 3.60 -17.66
CA ASP A 285 22.26 3.27 -19.05
C ASP A 285 23.74 2.82 -19.21
N LEU A 286 24.44 2.52 -18.13
CA LEU A 286 25.78 1.87 -18.09
C LEU A 286 25.70 0.55 -17.31
#